data_c1e50ce5e9fce856df51ec4fb855eb6b
#
_entry.id   c1e50ce5e9fce856df51ec4fb855eb6b
#
_cell.length_a   1.000
_cell.length_b   1.000
_cell.length_c   1.000
_cell.angle_alpha   90.00
_cell.angle_beta   90.00
_cell.angle_gamma   90.00
#
_symmetry.space_group_name_H-M   'P 1'
#
loop_
_entity.id
_entity.type
_entity.pdbx_description
1 polymer ?
#
loop_
_entity_poly.entity_id
_entity_poly.type
_entity_poly.pdbx_seq_one_letter_code
_entity_poly.pdbx_strand_id
1 'polypeptide(L)'
;MVFLGMNSNYTEIVMNDIFSKQNTPVFIERFRAQGRSYDKVKDYSMWGIIISIFVVLVLNILKFFIDSEGLCYAALVYGLFSSVACLILDNIKKNRKSFAARIQQLIDCELFGISWWRNWGVKPAIEEIQEAAKSESPDRYYNWYDESINSVSKDAAVIICFRGNVMYDHKLRKKFMRTLHYCFWSLVAIITIVSLCYNPSIKNFLCYEVSPMMPIIVLYVRTWLMENADTANLISIRTDVESMKQKLINGESINRDEFLMVQDAIFAHRKNCFDIPSRFYNKYKTQNEESFHDLCVRLSEELAGH
;
A
#
# COMPACT_ATOMS: atom_id res chain seq x y z
N MET A 1 -36.62 24.36 -52.86
CA MET A 1 -36.08 24.92 -51.59
C MET A 1 -35.71 23.72 -50.73
N VAL A 2 -34.44 23.33 -50.80
CA VAL A 2 -33.93 22.08 -50.18
C VAL A 2 -33.27 22.49 -48.84
N PHE A 3 -33.83 22.08 -47.71
CA PHE A 3 -33.19 22.23 -46.43
C PHE A 3 -32.17 21.11 -46.24
N LEU A 4 -30.91 21.42 -46.31
CA LEU A 4 -29.80 20.58 -45.88
C LEU A 4 -29.77 20.60 -44.38
N GLY A 5 -30.15 19.49 -43.77
CA GLY A 5 -29.94 19.23 -42.33
C GLY A 5 -28.45 19.05 -42.04
N MET A 6 -27.84 19.99 -41.38
CA MET A 6 -26.54 19.83 -40.76
C MET A 6 -26.70 18.95 -39.51
N ASN A 7 -26.34 17.66 -39.63
CA ASN A 7 -26.07 16.82 -38.49
C ASN A 7 -24.77 17.31 -37.79
N SER A 8 -24.90 18.14 -36.79
CA SER A 8 -23.80 18.41 -35.84
C SER A 8 -23.75 17.26 -34.84
N ASN A 9 -22.95 16.28 -35.14
CA ASN A 9 -22.46 15.35 -34.10
C ASN A 9 -21.51 16.14 -33.18
N TYR A 10 -22.08 16.94 -32.28
CA TYR A 10 -21.37 17.36 -31.09
C TYR A 10 -21.35 16.14 -30.18
N THR A 11 -20.25 15.41 -30.19
CA THR A 11 -19.91 14.50 -29.07
C THR A 11 -19.85 15.41 -27.85
N GLU A 12 -20.84 15.36 -26.99
CA GLU A 12 -20.81 16.00 -25.68
C GLU A 12 -19.57 15.44 -24.99
N ILE A 13 -18.50 16.22 -24.91
CA ILE A 13 -17.33 15.89 -24.09
C ILE A 13 -17.88 15.91 -22.67
N VAL A 14 -18.15 14.73 -22.13
CA VAL A 14 -18.52 14.58 -20.71
C VAL A 14 -17.36 15.13 -19.90
N MET A 15 -17.51 16.35 -19.42
CA MET A 15 -16.48 17.00 -18.61
C MET A 15 -16.17 16.11 -17.41
N ASN A 16 -14.89 15.88 -17.21
CA ASN A 16 -14.37 15.11 -16.11
C ASN A 16 -14.66 15.81 -14.77
N ASP A 17 -15.37 15.15 -13.88
CA ASP A 17 -15.81 15.67 -12.57
C ASP A 17 -15.01 15.09 -11.40
N ILE A 18 -13.97 14.28 -11.65
CA ILE A 18 -13.23 13.54 -10.63
C ILE A 18 -12.62 14.48 -9.59
N PHE A 19 -11.93 15.54 -10.04
CA PHE A 19 -11.26 16.47 -9.13
C PHE A 19 -12.22 17.25 -8.26
N SER A 20 -13.31 17.78 -8.81
CA SER A 20 -14.32 18.51 -8.03
C SER A 20 -15.06 17.58 -7.06
N LYS A 21 -15.43 16.40 -7.52
CA LYS A 21 -16.20 15.42 -6.76
C LYS A 21 -15.43 14.85 -5.57
N GLN A 22 -14.13 14.56 -5.71
CA GLN A 22 -13.29 14.04 -4.63
C GLN A 22 -13.24 14.98 -3.40
N ASN A 23 -13.39 16.28 -3.61
CA ASN A 23 -13.34 17.31 -2.55
C ASN A 23 -14.68 17.55 -1.85
N THR A 24 -15.72 16.82 -2.22
CA THR A 24 -17.02 16.93 -1.53
C THR A 24 -16.96 16.30 -0.12
N PRO A 25 -17.80 16.76 0.83
CA PRO A 25 -17.78 16.26 2.21
C PRO A 25 -17.90 14.74 2.31
N VAL A 26 -18.70 14.11 1.43
CA VAL A 26 -18.90 12.66 1.40
C VAL A 26 -17.60 11.91 1.05
N PHE A 27 -16.86 12.38 0.06
CA PHE A 27 -15.59 11.75 -0.31
C PHE A 27 -14.49 12.02 0.72
N ILE A 28 -14.42 13.23 1.27
CA ILE A 28 -13.47 13.54 2.35
C ILE A 28 -13.72 12.65 3.58
N GLU A 29 -14.99 12.40 3.96
CA GLU A 29 -15.30 11.47 5.04
C GLU A 29 -14.81 10.05 4.74
N ARG A 30 -15.00 9.56 3.51
CA ARG A 30 -14.50 8.24 3.07
C ARG A 30 -12.98 8.15 3.06
N PHE A 31 -12.28 9.18 2.57
CA PHE A 31 -10.82 9.24 2.62
C PHE A 31 -10.29 9.21 4.06
N ARG A 32 -10.95 9.93 4.99
CA ARG A 32 -10.62 9.88 6.43
C ARG A 32 -10.80 8.47 6.98
N ALA A 33 -11.94 7.82 6.70
CA ALA A 33 -12.22 6.46 7.13
C ALA A 33 -11.20 5.44 6.59
N GLN A 34 -10.86 5.56 5.31
CA GLN A 34 -9.82 4.76 4.66
C GLN A 34 -8.45 4.95 5.35
N GLY A 35 -8.00 6.21 5.48
CA GLY A 35 -6.71 6.54 6.07
C GLY A 35 -6.58 6.00 7.49
N ARG A 36 -7.58 6.27 8.35
CA ARG A 36 -7.61 5.74 9.72
C ARG A 36 -7.59 4.22 9.79
N SER A 37 -8.32 3.57 8.88
CA SER A 37 -8.36 2.11 8.83
C SER A 37 -7.00 1.52 8.47
N TYR A 38 -6.28 2.09 7.50
CA TYR A 38 -4.91 1.68 7.18
C TYR A 38 -3.91 1.99 8.30
N ASP A 39 -4.05 3.13 8.98
CA ASP A 39 -3.16 3.45 10.11
C ASP A 39 -3.31 2.44 11.25
N LYS A 40 -4.54 2.01 11.59
CA LYS A 40 -4.77 0.92 12.54
C LYS A 40 -4.13 -0.40 12.09
N VAL A 41 -4.15 -0.73 10.79
CA VAL A 41 -3.46 -1.93 10.26
C VAL A 41 -1.96 -1.86 10.52
N LYS A 42 -1.35 -0.69 10.30
CA LYS A 42 0.08 -0.47 10.56
C LYS A 42 0.42 -0.54 12.04
N ASP A 43 -0.46 -0.06 12.92
CA ASP A 43 -0.32 -0.19 14.37
C ASP A 43 -0.31 -1.65 14.80
N TYR A 44 -1.26 -2.47 14.31
CA TYR A 44 -1.28 -3.92 14.58
C TYR A 44 -0.03 -4.63 14.04
N SER A 45 0.47 -4.22 12.87
CA SER A 45 1.72 -4.76 12.32
C SER A 45 2.92 -4.44 13.21
N MET A 46 2.99 -3.21 13.74
CA MET A 46 4.05 -2.80 14.67
C MET A 46 3.98 -3.60 15.99
N TRP A 47 2.80 -3.77 16.57
CA TRP A 47 2.62 -4.60 17.76
C TRP A 47 3.03 -6.05 17.53
N GLY A 48 2.68 -6.62 16.37
CA GLY A 48 3.13 -7.97 15.98
C GLY A 48 4.66 -8.08 15.94
N ILE A 49 5.37 -7.08 15.39
CA ILE A 49 6.83 -7.03 15.36
C ILE A 49 7.40 -6.92 16.78
N ILE A 50 6.85 -6.04 17.63
CA ILE A 50 7.30 -5.86 19.02
C ILE A 50 7.15 -7.16 19.80
N ILE A 51 5.98 -7.80 19.73
CA ILE A 51 5.71 -9.05 20.42
C ILE A 51 6.63 -10.17 19.91
N SER A 52 6.77 -10.33 18.57
CA SER A 52 7.51 -11.48 18.01
C SER A 52 9.02 -11.34 18.11
N ILE A 53 9.55 -10.14 18.01
CA ILE A 53 11.01 -9.94 17.82
C ILE A 53 11.65 -9.29 19.02
N PHE A 54 11.14 -8.15 19.44
CA PHE A 54 11.81 -7.36 20.47
C PHE A 54 11.93 -8.11 21.79
N VAL A 55 10.84 -8.71 22.27
CA VAL A 55 10.85 -9.43 23.55
C VAL A 55 11.68 -10.71 23.46
N VAL A 56 11.61 -11.44 22.34
CA VAL A 56 12.45 -12.63 22.14
C VAL A 56 13.93 -12.26 22.13
N LEU A 57 14.33 -11.16 21.48
CA LEU A 57 15.70 -10.66 21.51
C LEU A 57 16.14 -10.28 22.93
N VAL A 58 15.30 -9.53 23.66
CA VAL A 58 15.61 -9.15 25.04
C VAL A 58 15.82 -10.38 25.93
N LEU A 59 14.93 -11.38 25.85
CA LEU A 59 15.07 -12.61 26.61
C LEU A 59 16.34 -13.40 26.25
N ASN A 60 16.71 -13.44 24.97
CA ASN A 60 17.95 -14.10 24.55
C ASN A 60 19.20 -13.34 25.02
N ILE A 61 19.17 -12.01 25.05
CA ILE A 61 20.26 -11.19 25.61
C ILE A 61 20.36 -11.41 27.11
N LEU A 62 19.24 -11.42 27.84
CA LEU A 62 19.22 -11.64 29.29
C LEU A 62 19.82 -12.99 29.69
N LYS A 63 19.63 -14.05 28.90
CA LYS A 63 20.28 -15.36 29.12
C LYS A 63 21.82 -15.28 29.15
N PHE A 64 22.40 -14.27 28.48
CA PHE A 64 23.86 -14.06 28.49
C PHE A 64 24.40 -13.58 29.83
N PHE A 65 23.57 -12.84 30.59
CA PHE A 65 23.93 -12.25 31.88
C PHE A 65 23.39 -13.03 33.08
N ILE A 66 22.34 -13.82 32.85
CA ILE A 66 21.61 -14.52 33.91
C ILE A 66 21.52 -15.99 33.51
N ASP A 67 22.41 -16.81 34.10
CA ASP A 67 22.34 -18.26 33.95
C ASP A 67 21.27 -18.83 34.91
N SER A 68 20.03 -18.92 34.41
CA SER A 68 18.87 -19.40 35.18
C SER A 68 17.98 -20.29 34.31
N GLU A 69 17.72 -21.50 34.80
CA GLU A 69 16.74 -22.40 34.18
C GLU A 69 15.34 -21.75 34.07
N GLY A 70 14.97 -20.93 35.07
CA GLY A 70 13.71 -20.20 35.08
C GLY A 70 13.56 -19.26 33.87
N LEU A 71 14.66 -18.63 33.45
CA LEU A 71 14.64 -17.77 32.28
C LEU A 71 14.42 -18.55 30.96
N CYS A 72 14.94 -19.77 30.87
CA CYS A 72 14.68 -20.69 29.77
C CYS A 72 13.21 -21.06 29.66
N TYR A 73 12.59 -21.45 30.76
CA TYR A 73 11.15 -21.76 30.78
C TYR A 73 10.30 -20.53 30.47
N ALA A 74 10.64 -19.37 31.03
CA ALA A 74 9.96 -18.12 30.71
C ALA A 74 10.02 -17.79 29.20
N ALA A 75 11.17 -17.99 28.56
CA ALA A 75 11.33 -17.77 27.13
C ALA A 75 10.50 -18.75 26.28
N LEU A 76 10.40 -20.03 26.67
CA LEU A 76 9.56 -21.02 25.99
C LEU A 76 8.08 -20.68 26.13
N VAL A 77 7.59 -20.39 27.32
CA VAL A 77 6.18 -20.02 27.57
C VAL A 77 5.84 -18.74 26.78
N TYR A 78 6.73 -17.75 26.82
CA TYR A 78 6.53 -16.53 26.05
C TYR A 78 6.51 -16.78 24.52
N GLY A 79 7.37 -17.66 24.03
CA GLY A 79 7.40 -18.04 22.61
C GLY A 79 6.07 -18.64 22.13
N LEU A 80 5.46 -19.51 22.93
CA LEU A 80 4.13 -20.06 22.65
C LEU A 80 3.04 -18.98 22.71
N PHE A 81 3.03 -18.17 23.76
CA PHE A 81 2.07 -17.07 23.92
C PHE A 81 2.16 -16.06 22.77
N SER A 82 3.37 -15.63 22.42
CA SER A 82 3.60 -14.66 21.34
C SER A 82 3.15 -15.20 19.99
N SER A 83 3.35 -16.49 19.72
CA SER A 83 2.88 -17.13 18.49
C SER A 83 1.37 -17.08 18.35
N VAL A 84 0.63 -17.41 19.42
CA VAL A 84 -0.84 -17.33 19.43
C VAL A 84 -1.32 -15.87 19.29
N ALA A 85 -0.69 -14.95 20.04
CA ALA A 85 -1.01 -13.52 19.97
C ALA A 85 -0.80 -12.97 18.56
N CYS A 86 0.27 -13.35 17.88
CA CYS A 86 0.54 -12.94 16.50
C CYS A 86 -0.48 -13.47 15.50
N LEU A 87 -0.94 -14.72 15.64
CA LEU A 87 -2.02 -15.26 14.81
C LEU A 87 -3.32 -14.47 14.97
N ILE A 88 -3.66 -14.09 16.19
CA ILE A 88 -4.84 -13.27 16.47
C ILE A 88 -4.69 -11.88 15.84
N LEU A 89 -3.53 -11.24 16.04
CA LEU A 89 -3.22 -9.93 15.46
C LEU A 89 -3.25 -9.96 13.93
N ASP A 90 -2.70 -11.00 13.31
CA ASP A 90 -2.72 -11.16 11.84
C ASP A 90 -4.15 -11.30 11.30
N ASN A 91 -5.03 -12.01 12.01
CA ASN A 91 -6.43 -12.11 11.62
C ASN A 91 -7.17 -10.76 11.74
N ILE A 92 -6.97 -10.04 12.86
CA ILE A 92 -7.55 -8.70 13.06
C ILE A 92 -7.05 -7.75 11.97
N LYS A 93 -5.75 -7.74 11.71
CA LYS A 93 -5.10 -6.94 10.67
C LYS A 93 -5.69 -7.22 9.29
N LYS A 94 -5.84 -8.49 8.91
CA LYS A 94 -6.41 -8.90 7.62
C LYS A 94 -7.83 -8.38 7.42
N ASN A 95 -8.68 -8.49 8.46
CA ASN A 95 -10.05 -8.00 8.42
C ASN A 95 -10.11 -6.48 8.28
N ARG A 96 -9.30 -5.74 9.06
CA ARG A 96 -9.21 -4.27 9.00
C ARG A 96 -8.67 -3.78 7.66
N LYS A 97 -7.67 -4.45 7.11
CA LYS A 97 -7.11 -4.13 5.80
C LYS A 97 -8.11 -4.36 4.68
N SER A 98 -8.84 -5.47 4.73
CA SER A 98 -9.93 -5.74 3.79
C SER A 98 -11.02 -4.65 3.84
N PHE A 99 -11.36 -4.16 5.03
CA PHE A 99 -12.31 -3.06 5.19
C PHE A 99 -11.76 -1.75 4.60
N ALA A 100 -10.51 -1.37 4.91
CA ALA A 100 -9.86 -0.18 4.35
C ALA A 100 -9.80 -0.23 2.82
N ALA A 101 -9.44 -1.39 2.25
CA ALA A 101 -9.38 -1.59 0.80
C ALA A 101 -10.77 -1.47 0.16
N ARG A 102 -11.85 -1.94 0.82
CA ARG A 102 -13.22 -1.79 0.31
C ARG A 102 -13.71 -0.34 0.36
N ILE A 103 -13.34 0.44 1.37
CA ILE A 103 -13.66 1.89 1.40
C ILE A 103 -12.95 2.58 0.22
N GLN A 104 -11.68 2.31 0.00
CA GLN A 104 -10.93 2.88 -1.12
C GLN A 104 -11.50 2.45 -2.47
N GLN A 105 -11.93 1.19 -2.58
CA GLN A 105 -12.61 0.67 -3.76
C GLN A 105 -13.93 1.39 -4.02
N LEU A 106 -14.70 1.69 -2.97
CA LEU A 106 -15.94 2.44 -3.08
C LEU A 106 -15.70 3.87 -3.59
N ILE A 107 -14.65 4.53 -3.08
CA ILE A 107 -14.23 5.86 -3.54
C ILE A 107 -13.92 5.81 -5.04
N ASP A 108 -13.03 4.91 -5.44
CA ASP A 108 -12.58 4.80 -6.83
C ASP A 108 -13.75 4.45 -7.78
N CYS A 109 -14.61 3.51 -7.40
CA CYS A 109 -15.78 3.14 -8.19
C CYS A 109 -16.70 4.34 -8.47
N GLU A 110 -16.99 5.14 -7.45
CA GLU A 110 -17.90 6.28 -7.61
C GLU A 110 -17.26 7.48 -8.30
N LEU A 111 -15.94 7.69 -8.14
CA LEU A 111 -15.21 8.73 -8.86
C LEU A 111 -15.05 8.38 -10.34
N PHE A 112 -14.70 7.14 -10.63
CA PHE A 112 -14.38 6.69 -11.99
C PHE A 112 -15.61 6.22 -12.78
N GLY A 113 -16.76 6.04 -12.12
CA GLY A 113 -17.96 5.53 -12.75
C GLY A 113 -17.90 4.02 -13.04
N ILE A 114 -17.12 3.27 -12.24
CA ILE A 114 -17.00 1.82 -12.31
C ILE A 114 -18.04 1.19 -11.40
N SER A 115 -18.79 0.21 -11.92
CA SER A 115 -19.78 -0.50 -11.13
C SER A 115 -19.14 -1.36 -10.06
N TRP A 116 -19.76 -1.41 -8.86
CA TRP A 116 -19.29 -2.30 -7.79
C TRP A 116 -19.41 -3.76 -8.21
N TRP A 117 -18.29 -4.47 -8.18
CA TRP A 117 -18.31 -5.90 -8.52
C TRP A 117 -18.54 -6.76 -7.27
N ARG A 118 -19.41 -7.75 -7.39
CA ARG A 118 -19.81 -8.64 -6.30
C ARG A 118 -18.62 -9.34 -5.61
N ASN A 119 -17.56 -9.67 -6.36
CA ASN A 119 -16.39 -10.36 -5.84
C ASN A 119 -15.56 -9.51 -4.84
N TRP A 120 -15.76 -8.19 -4.80
CA TRP A 120 -15.10 -7.32 -3.80
C TRP A 120 -15.73 -7.44 -2.40
N GLY A 121 -16.84 -8.20 -2.30
CA GLY A 121 -17.60 -8.38 -1.08
C GLY A 121 -18.68 -7.32 -0.88
N VAL A 122 -19.18 -7.23 0.34
CA VAL A 122 -20.25 -6.29 0.70
C VAL A 122 -19.66 -4.87 0.71
N LYS A 123 -20.42 -3.90 0.13
CA LYS A 123 -20.06 -2.47 0.25
C LYS A 123 -20.00 -2.07 1.72
N PRO A 124 -19.01 -1.24 2.13
CA PRO A 124 -19.01 -0.68 3.48
C PRO A 124 -20.30 0.09 3.76
N ALA A 125 -20.90 -0.13 4.93
CA ALA A 125 -22.08 0.60 5.36
C ALA A 125 -21.70 2.06 5.72
N ILE A 126 -22.66 2.97 5.58
CA ILE A 126 -22.44 4.40 5.86
C ILE A 126 -22.01 4.59 7.33
N GLU A 127 -22.64 3.86 8.24
CA GLU A 127 -22.35 3.93 9.68
C GLU A 127 -20.93 3.46 10.00
N GLU A 128 -20.45 2.41 9.31
CA GLU A 128 -19.07 1.92 9.46
C GLU A 128 -18.04 2.94 8.98
N ILE A 129 -18.34 3.64 7.87
CA ILE A 129 -17.49 4.70 7.32
C ILE A 129 -17.45 5.88 8.30
N GLN A 130 -18.61 6.34 8.78
CA GLN A 130 -18.71 7.44 9.74
C GLN A 130 -17.96 7.15 11.03
N GLU A 131 -18.11 5.94 11.57
CA GLU A 131 -17.38 5.53 12.77
C GLU A 131 -15.86 5.52 12.55
N ALA A 132 -15.41 5.02 11.41
CA ALA A 132 -14.00 4.98 11.06
C ALA A 132 -13.40 6.40 10.85
N ALA A 133 -14.20 7.36 10.38
CA ALA A 133 -13.75 8.74 10.07
C ALA A 133 -13.63 9.65 11.30
N LYS A 134 -14.28 9.33 12.42
CA LYS A 134 -14.45 10.26 13.57
C LYS A 134 -13.18 10.92 14.12
N SER A 135 -12.05 10.24 14.09
CA SER A 135 -10.81 10.69 14.76
C SER A 135 -9.76 11.30 13.84
N GLU A 136 -10.10 11.55 12.57
CA GLU A 136 -9.13 12.06 11.58
C GLU A 136 -9.44 13.51 11.17
N SER A 137 -8.38 14.34 11.02
CA SER A 137 -8.50 15.66 10.42
C SER A 137 -8.82 15.57 8.93
N PRO A 138 -9.72 16.42 8.39
CA PRO A 138 -10.04 16.43 6.97
C PRO A 138 -8.91 16.98 6.09
N ASP A 139 -8.03 17.85 6.63
CA ASP A 139 -7.14 18.72 5.85
C ASP A 139 -6.17 17.96 4.94
N ARG A 140 -5.72 16.79 5.37
CA ARG A 140 -4.76 15.98 4.62
C ARG A 140 -5.37 15.18 3.45
N TYR A 141 -6.69 15.23 3.26
CA TYR A 141 -7.42 14.40 2.30
C TYR A 141 -8.00 15.17 1.12
N TYR A 142 -7.91 16.52 1.13
CA TYR A 142 -8.25 17.32 -0.03
C TYR A 142 -7.24 17.12 -1.15
N ASN A 143 -7.71 17.24 -2.38
CA ASN A 143 -6.89 17.14 -3.61
C ASN A 143 -6.09 15.83 -3.68
N TRP A 144 -6.78 14.70 -3.41
CA TRP A 144 -6.16 13.38 -3.46
C TRP A 144 -5.62 13.03 -4.85
N TYR A 145 -6.40 13.31 -5.89
CA TYR A 145 -5.95 13.27 -7.28
C TYR A 145 -5.62 14.69 -7.74
N ASP A 146 -4.68 14.79 -8.68
CA ASP A 146 -4.12 16.04 -9.15
C ASP A 146 -5.11 16.85 -10.00
N GLU A 147 -5.05 18.18 -9.94
CA GLU A 147 -5.92 19.09 -10.68
C GLU A 147 -5.71 18.99 -12.19
N SER A 148 -4.52 18.63 -12.67
CA SER A 148 -4.20 18.51 -14.10
C SER A 148 -5.12 17.56 -14.87
N ILE A 149 -5.73 16.57 -14.17
CA ILE A 149 -6.69 15.65 -14.79
C ILE A 149 -7.95 16.34 -15.32
N ASN A 150 -8.27 17.57 -14.90
CA ASN A 150 -9.43 18.32 -15.40
C ASN A 150 -9.33 18.68 -16.89
N SER A 151 -8.13 18.68 -17.45
CA SER A 151 -7.88 19.07 -18.84
C SER A 151 -8.13 17.97 -19.87
N VAL A 152 -8.45 16.76 -19.43
CA VAL A 152 -8.59 15.57 -20.28
C VAL A 152 -9.97 14.92 -20.17
N SER A 153 -10.30 14.04 -21.12
CA SER A 153 -11.53 13.23 -21.08
C SER A 153 -11.61 12.37 -19.81
N LYS A 154 -12.82 11.92 -19.45
CA LYS A 154 -13.02 11.11 -18.25
C LYS A 154 -12.22 9.81 -18.27
N ASP A 155 -12.17 9.13 -19.40
CA ASP A 155 -11.43 7.88 -19.54
C ASP A 155 -9.91 8.11 -19.42
N ALA A 156 -9.40 9.18 -20.02
CA ALA A 156 -8.01 9.60 -19.84
C ALA A 156 -7.69 9.93 -18.36
N ALA A 157 -8.56 10.65 -17.68
CA ALA A 157 -8.38 10.98 -16.26
C ALA A 157 -8.35 9.73 -15.38
N VAL A 158 -9.20 8.73 -15.63
CA VAL A 158 -9.18 7.45 -14.90
C VAL A 158 -7.86 6.70 -15.12
N ILE A 159 -7.36 6.67 -16.36
CA ILE A 159 -6.05 6.06 -16.68
C ILE A 159 -4.93 6.77 -15.95
N ILE A 160 -4.94 8.11 -15.90
CA ILE A 160 -3.94 8.90 -15.18
C ILE A 160 -4.01 8.58 -13.67
N CYS A 161 -5.21 8.50 -13.08
CA CYS A 161 -5.39 8.13 -11.68
C CYS A 161 -4.86 6.71 -11.38
N PHE A 162 -5.15 5.72 -12.23
CA PHE A 162 -4.61 4.37 -12.10
C PHE A 162 -3.07 4.38 -12.16
N ARG A 163 -2.53 5.05 -13.17
CA ARG A 163 -1.09 5.14 -13.39
C ARG A 163 -0.37 5.81 -12.22
N GLY A 164 -0.97 6.87 -11.68
CA GLY A 164 -0.48 7.58 -10.52
C GLY A 164 -0.48 6.72 -9.26
N ASN A 165 -1.58 6.04 -8.96
CA ASN A 165 -1.69 5.13 -7.82
C ASN A 165 -0.62 4.03 -7.85
N VAL A 166 -0.43 3.39 -9.01
CA VAL A 166 0.57 2.34 -9.20
C VAL A 166 2.00 2.87 -9.06
N MET A 167 2.29 4.03 -9.65
CA MET A 167 3.61 4.66 -9.56
C MET A 167 3.97 5.06 -8.14
N TYR A 168 3.03 5.66 -7.42
CA TYR A 168 3.23 6.10 -6.04
C TYR A 168 3.61 4.93 -5.13
N ASP A 169 2.83 3.84 -5.17
CA ASP A 169 3.06 2.65 -4.35
C ASP A 169 4.36 1.94 -4.76
N HIS A 170 4.59 1.72 -6.06
CA HIS A 170 5.84 1.10 -6.56
C HIS A 170 7.09 1.86 -6.12
N LYS A 171 7.08 3.20 -6.23
CA LYS A 171 8.21 4.05 -5.85
C LYS A 171 8.50 3.98 -4.35
N LEU A 172 7.44 3.99 -3.52
CA LEU A 172 7.55 3.88 -2.08
C LEU A 172 8.11 2.52 -1.65
N ARG A 173 7.60 1.41 -2.23
CA ARG A 173 8.06 0.04 -1.98
C ARG A 173 9.53 -0.15 -2.36
N LYS A 174 9.93 0.32 -3.53
CA LYS A 174 11.32 0.25 -3.97
C LYS A 174 12.29 0.98 -3.01
N LYS A 175 11.88 2.14 -2.48
CA LYS A 175 12.66 2.86 -1.47
C LYS A 175 12.72 2.10 -0.14
N PHE A 176 11.58 1.54 0.28
CA PHE A 176 11.47 0.76 1.51
C PHE A 176 12.39 -0.46 1.47
N MET A 177 12.34 -1.25 0.41
CA MET A 177 13.19 -2.42 0.24
C MET A 177 14.68 -2.08 0.20
N ARG A 178 15.05 -1.01 -0.49
CA ARG A 178 16.45 -0.55 -0.50
C ARG A 178 16.92 -0.21 0.91
N THR A 179 16.12 0.51 1.67
CA THR A 179 16.44 0.86 3.06
C THR A 179 16.54 -0.39 3.94
N LEU A 180 15.61 -1.32 3.82
CA LEU A 180 15.60 -2.58 4.55
C LEU A 180 16.86 -3.41 4.24
N HIS A 181 17.27 -3.49 2.98
CA HIS A 181 18.51 -4.15 2.57
C HIS A 181 19.73 -3.53 3.24
N TYR A 182 19.87 -2.20 3.17
CA TYR A 182 21.01 -1.53 3.80
C TYR A 182 21.03 -1.76 5.33
N CYS A 183 19.90 -1.64 6.00
CA CYS A 183 19.81 -1.89 7.44
C CYS A 183 20.18 -3.34 7.80
N PHE A 184 19.65 -4.32 7.07
CA PHE A 184 19.91 -5.74 7.32
C PHE A 184 21.39 -6.09 7.10
N TRP A 185 21.97 -5.74 5.95
CA TRP A 185 23.36 -6.05 5.64
C TRP A 185 24.36 -5.28 6.51
N SER A 186 24.03 -4.04 6.90
CA SER A 186 24.86 -3.30 7.87
C SER A 186 24.87 -4.00 9.23
N LEU A 187 23.72 -4.52 9.69
CA LEU A 187 23.64 -5.28 10.93
C LEU A 187 24.47 -6.56 10.85
N VAL A 188 24.34 -7.32 9.76
CA VAL A 188 25.15 -8.54 9.52
C VAL A 188 26.65 -8.20 9.53
N ALA A 189 27.06 -7.13 8.85
CA ALA A 189 28.47 -6.71 8.82
C ALA A 189 28.99 -6.34 10.21
N ILE A 190 28.22 -5.59 11.01
CA ILE A 190 28.61 -5.22 12.38
C ILE A 190 28.82 -6.49 13.23
N ILE A 191 27.87 -7.43 13.20
CA ILE A 191 27.97 -8.67 13.96
C ILE A 191 29.17 -9.49 13.53
N THR A 192 29.42 -9.61 12.20
CA THR A 192 30.59 -10.31 11.68
C THR A 192 31.90 -9.69 12.14
N ILE A 193 32.02 -8.36 12.12
CA ILE A 193 33.23 -7.63 12.60
C ILE A 193 33.45 -7.89 14.10
N VAL A 194 32.39 -7.78 14.92
CA VAL A 194 32.45 -8.04 16.36
C VAL A 194 32.88 -9.49 16.61
N SER A 195 32.30 -10.45 15.89
CA SER A 195 32.65 -11.87 15.99
C SER A 195 34.12 -12.12 15.66
N LEU A 196 34.64 -11.53 14.60
CA LEU A 196 36.06 -11.64 14.24
C LEU A 196 37.00 -11.07 15.33
N CYS A 197 36.59 -10.02 16.02
CA CYS A 197 37.38 -9.43 17.11
C CYS A 197 37.44 -10.34 18.37
N TYR A 198 36.33 -11.04 18.68
CA TYR A 198 36.26 -11.91 19.87
C TYR A 198 36.66 -13.35 19.59
N ASN A 199 36.80 -13.77 18.34
CA ASN A 199 37.18 -15.11 17.90
C ASN A 199 36.45 -16.23 18.70
N PRO A 200 35.12 -16.25 18.75
CA PRO A 200 34.37 -17.21 19.51
C PRO A 200 34.50 -18.62 18.94
N SER A 201 34.35 -19.65 19.79
CA SER A 201 34.17 -21.01 19.28
C SER A 201 32.93 -21.09 18.38
N ILE A 202 32.90 -22.03 17.43
CA ILE A 202 31.75 -22.24 16.52
C ILE A 202 30.46 -22.42 17.32
N LYS A 203 30.49 -23.16 18.42
CA LYS A 203 29.34 -23.34 19.32
C LYS A 203 28.85 -22.00 19.85
N ASN A 204 29.74 -21.18 20.36
CA ASN A 204 29.40 -19.87 20.93
C ASN A 204 28.85 -18.93 19.86
N PHE A 205 29.46 -18.89 18.68
CA PHE A 205 28.96 -18.13 17.54
C PHE A 205 27.53 -18.50 17.17
N LEU A 206 27.25 -19.81 17.01
CA LEU A 206 25.88 -20.25 16.65
C LEU A 206 24.87 -19.97 17.75
N CYS A 207 25.22 -20.19 19.00
CA CYS A 207 24.29 -20.01 20.12
C CYS A 207 24.03 -18.54 20.48
N TYR A 208 25.06 -17.71 20.43
CA TYR A 208 24.97 -16.34 20.98
C TYR A 208 24.83 -15.25 19.93
N GLU A 209 25.23 -15.51 18.69
CA GLU A 209 25.13 -14.54 17.59
C GLU A 209 24.07 -14.92 16.56
N VAL A 210 24.16 -16.12 16.00
CA VAL A 210 23.23 -16.56 14.95
C VAL A 210 21.82 -16.81 15.49
N SER A 211 21.68 -17.51 16.61
CA SER A 211 20.37 -17.86 17.16
C SER A 211 19.51 -16.65 17.51
N PRO A 212 20.02 -15.58 18.16
CA PRO A 212 19.24 -14.36 18.39
C PRO A 212 18.90 -13.60 17.12
N MET A 213 19.66 -13.79 16.03
CA MET A 213 19.41 -13.15 14.74
C MET A 213 18.33 -13.84 13.91
N MET A 214 18.00 -15.09 14.20
CA MET A 214 17.03 -15.86 13.41
C MET A 214 15.67 -15.18 13.24
N PRO A 215 15.05 -14.58 14.26
CA PRO A 215 13.79 -13.85 14.07
C PRO A 215 13.93 -12.67 13.09
N ILE A 216 15.05 -11.95 13.11
CA ILE A 216 15.33 -10.83 12.20
C ILE A 216 15.55 -11.34 10.79
N ILE A 217 16.28 -12.43 10.62
CA ILE A 217 16.51 -13.08 9.31
C ILE A 217 15.17 -13.53 8.71
N VAL A 218 14.34 -14.21 9.49
CA VAL A 218 13.02 -14.68 9.04
C VAL A 218 12.12 -13.49 8.65
N LEU A 219 12.09 -12.43 9.46
CA LEU A 219 11.33 -11.23 9.14
C LEU A 219 11.82 -10.58 7.85
N TYR A 220 13.14 -10.44 7.69
CA TYR A 220 13.75 -9.87 6.49
C TYR A 220 13.40 -10.69 5.24
N VAL A 221 13.61 -12.01 5.28
CA VAL A 221 13.31 -12.90 4.14
C VAL A 221 11.82 -12.87 3.80
N ARG A 222 10.94 -12.97 4.79
CA ARG A 222 9.49 -12.87 4.60
C ARG A 222 9.11 -11.54 3.93
N THR A 223 9.61 -10.42 4.46
CA THR A 223 9.32 -9.09 3.91
C THR A 223 9.84 -8.96 2.49
N TRP A 224 11.06 -9.44 2.22
CA TRP A 224 11.66 -9.43 0.90
C TRP A 224 10.84 -10.23 -0.13
N LEU A 225 10.39 -11.43 0.24
CA LEU A 225 9.55 -12.26 -0.64
C LEU A 225 8.20 -11.59 -0.94
N MET A 226 7.54 -11.03 0.08
CA MET A 226 6.27 -10.33 -0.09
C MET A 226 6.42 -9.08 -0.96
N GLU A 227 7.43 -8.25 -0.71
CA GLU A 227 7.67 -7.04 -1.48
C GLU A 227 8.08 -7.31 -2.93
N ASN A 228 8.80 -8.41 -3.20
CA ASN A 228 9.07 -8.82 -4.57
C ASN A 228 7.79 -9.21 -5.31
N ALA A 229 6.89 -9.94 -4.66
CA ALA A 229 5.59 -10.30 -5.23
C ALA A 229 4.71 -9.06 -5.46
N ASP A 230 4.67 -8.14 -4.49
CA ASP A 230 3.94 -6.87 -4.57
C ASP A 230 4.46 -5.99 -5.72
N THR A 231 5.78 -5.91 -5.87
CA THR A 231 6.44 -5.15 -6.95
C THR A 231 6.12 -5.75 -8.32
N ALA A 232 6.20 -7.08 -8.45
CA ALA A 232 5.85 -7.76 -9.70
C ALA A 232 4.38 -7.53 -10.09
N ASN A 233 3.48 -7.57 -9.11
CA ASN A 233 2.06 -7.29 -9.30
C ASN A 233 1.82 -5.85 -9.77
N LEU A 234 2.47 -4.86 -9.14
CA LEU A 234 2.38 -3.46 -9.56
C LEU A 234 2.94 -3.22 -10.97
N ILE A 235 3.98 -3.95 -11.38
CA ILE A 235 4.50 -3.89 -12.76
C ILE A 235 3.46 -4.44 -13.74
N SER A 236 2.79 -5.56 -13.42
CA SER A 236 1.71 -6.09 -14.25
C SER A 236 0.58 -5.09 -14.41
N ILE A 237 0.05 -4.54 -13.31
CA ILE A 237 -1.01 -3.52 -13.35
C ILE A 237 -0.58 -2.31 -14.19
N ARG A 238 0.68 -1.87 -14.02
CA ARG A 238 1.23 -0.79 -14.83
C ARG A 238 1.19 -1.10 -16.33
N THR A 239 1.52 -2.33 -16.71
CA THR A 239 1.52 -2.76 -18.13
C THR A 239 0.10 -2.71 -18.69
N ASP A 240 -0.89 -3.16 -17.94
CA ASP A 240 -2.29 -3.10 -18.34
C ASP A 240 -2.77 -1.66 -18.52
N VAL A 241 -2.45 -0.77 -17.56
CA VAL A 241 -2.77 0.67 -17.65
C VAL A 241 -2.09 1.33 -18.85
N GLU A 242 -0.83 0.97 -19.13
CA GLU A 242 -0.11 1.51 -20.30
C GLU A 242 -0.72 1.02 -21.62
N SER A 243 -1.20 -0.23 -21.68
CA SER A 243 -1.95 -0.73 -22.84
C SER A 243 -3.24 0.04 -23.07
N MET A 244 -4.00 0.35 -22.02
CA MET A 244 -5.21 1.19 -22.12
C MET A 244 -4.87 2.62 -22.61
N LYS A 245 -3.77 3.19 -22.09
CA LYS A 245 -3.30 4.50 -22.56
C LYS A 245 -3.00 4.50 -24.06
N GLN A 246 -2.31 3.46 -24.56
CA GLN A 246 -1.99 3.35 -25.98
C GLN A 246 -3.25 3.21 -26.86
N LYS A 247 -4.24 2.44 -26.43
CA LYS A 247 -5.54 2.36 -27.12
C LYS A 247 -6.17 3.75 -27.26
N LEU A 248 -6.19 4.53 -26.17
CA LEU A 248 -6.76 5.86 -26.18
C LEU A 248 -6.02 6.79 -27.17
N ILE A 249 -4.68 6.77 -27.18
CA ILE A 249 -3.85 7.53 -28.11
C ILE A 249 -4.13 7.12 -29.57
N ASN A 250 -4.39 5.85 -29.83
CA ASN A 250 -4.74 5.33 -31.14
C ASN A 250 -6.18 5.67 -31.58
N GLY A 251 -6.97 6.34 -30.72
CA GLY A 251 -8.37 6.65 -30.98
C GLY A 251 -9.31 5.46 -30.82
N GLU A 252 -8.85 4.39 -30.14
CA GLU A 252 -9.65 3.22 -29.84
C GLU A 252 -10.47 3.46 -28.56
N SER A 253 -11.71 2.97 -28.54
CA SER A 253 -12.54 3.00 -27.34
C SER A 253 -12.08 1.97 -26.33
N ILE A 254 -12.05 2.35 -25.04
CA ILE A 254 -11.74 1.43 -23.94
C ILE A 254 -13.05 0.82 -23.44
N ASN A 255 -13.09 -0.51 -23.31
CA ASN A 255 -14.25 -1.19 -22.78
C ASN A 255 -14.33 -0.99 -21.26
N ARG A 256 -15.55 -0.89 -20.73
CA ARG A 256 -15.84 -0.86 -19.29
C ARG A 256 -15.24 -2.03 -18.53
N ASP A 257 -15.17 -3.20 -19.14
CA ASP A 257 -14.57 -4.39 -18.54
C ASP A 257 -13.05 -4.25 -18.35
N GLU A 258 -12.36 -3.51 -19.21
CA GLU A 258 -10.91 -3.24 -19.05
C GLU A 258 -10.66 -2.37 -17.81
N PHE A 259 -11.46 -1.33 -17.59
CA PHE A 259 -11.41 -0.53 -16.36
C PHE A 259 -11.68 -1.39 -15.12
N LEU A 260 -12.67 -2.28 -15.20
CA LEU A 260 -13.03 -3.19 -14.11
C LEU A 260 -11.89 -4.15 -13.79
N MET A 261 -11.23 -4.72 -14.80
CA MET A 261 -10.09 -5.64 -14.61
C MET A 261 -8.91 -4.96 -13.92
N VAL A 262 -8.53 -3.77 -14.37
CA VAL A 262 -7.45 -3.00 -13.73
C VAL A 262 -7.82 -2.62 -12.30
N GLN A 263 -9.06 -2.16 -12.09
CA GLN A 263 -9.54 -1.81 -10.76
C GLN A 263 -9.59 -3.01 -9.81
N ASP A 264 -9.93 -4.21 -10.31
CA ASP A 264 -9.89 -5.46 -9.54
C ASP A 264 -8.45 -5.82 -9.13
N ALA A 265 -7.50 -5.72 -10.06
CA ALA A 265 -6.09 -5.96 -9.78
C ALA A 265 -5.53 -4.97 -8.73
N ILE A 266 -5.89 -3.67 -8.82
CA ILE A 266 -5.56 -2.66 -7.82
C ILE A 266 -6.17 -3.00 -6.46
N PHE A 267 -7.44 -3.40 -6.42
CA PHE A 267 -8.11 -3.81 -5.18
C PHE A 267 -7.44 -5.03 -4.54
N ALA A 268 -7.18 -6.07 -5.33
CA ALA A 268 -6.50 -7.28 -4.87
C ALA A 268 -5.12 -6.96 -4.29
N HIS A 269 -4.36 -6.08 -4.96
CA HIS A 269 -3.08 -5.60 -4.46
C HIS A 269 -3.22 -4.89 -3.12
N ARG A 270 -4.09 -3.90 -3.00
CA ARG A 270 -4.33 -3.13 -1.76
C ARG A 270 -4.73 -4.01 -0.57
N LYS A 271 -5.51 -5.05 -0.83
CA LYS A 271 -5.98 -6.00 0.19
C LYS A 271 -4.86 -6.90 0.71
N ASN A 272 -3.91 -7.30 -0.15
CA ASN A 272 -2.97 -8.37 0.14
C ASN A 272 -1.52 -7.91 0.31
N CYS A 273 -1.15 -6.71 -0.17
CA CYS A 273 0.23 -6.22 -0.15
C CYS A 273 0.80 -6.08 1.27
N PHE A 274 2.12 -6.05 1.39
CA PHE A 274 2.80 -5.74 2.65
C PHE A 274 2.51 -4.31 3.14
N ASP A 275 2.42 -4.11 4.45
CA ASP A 275 2.11 -2.81 5.04
C ASP A 275 3.39 -2.02 5.34
N ILE A 276 3.65 -0.97 4.58
CA ILE A 276 4.80 -0.09 4.81
C ILE A 276 4.55 0.76 6.06
N PRO A 277 5.50 0.81 7.02
CA PRO A 277 5.34 1.57 8.26
C PRO A 277 5.03 3.06 8.02
N SER A 278 4.12 3.64 8.83
CA SER A 278 3.68 5.04 8.69
C SER A 278 4.84 6.04 8.78
N ARG A 279 5.84 5.78 9.63
CA ARG A 279 7.04 6.62 9.73
C ARG A 279 7.82 6.69 8.42
N PHE A 280 7.94 5.55 7.73
CA PHE A 280 8.61 5.49 6.43
C PHE A 280 7.78 6.19 5.35
N TYR A 281 6.48 5.93 5.30
CA TYR A 281 5.56 6.62 4.41
C TYR A 281 5.65 8.14 4.56
N ASN A 282 5.53 8.66 5.77
CA ASN A 282 5.55 10.11 6.06
C ASN A 282 6.89 10.76 5.68
N LYS A 283 8.01 10.04 5.86
CA LYS A 283 9.34 10.53 5.46
C LYS A 283 9.44 10.84 3.96
N TYR A 284 8.77 10.06 3.12
CA TYR A 284 8.87 10.19 1.66
C TYR A 284 7.61 10.77 1.01
N LYS A 285 6.61 11.17 1.82
CA LYS A 285 5.31 11.65 1.35
C LYS A 285 5.46 12.80 0.36
N THR A 286 6.06 13.92 0.76
CA THR A 286 6.23 15.12 -0.07
C THR A 286 6.93 14.81 -1.40
N GLN A 287 8.05 14.09 -1.37
CA GLN A 287 8.77 13.72 -2.59
C GLN A 287 7.96 12.82 -3.53
N ASN A 288 7.10 11.95 -2.97
CA ASN A 288 6.24 11.10 -3.78
C ASN A 288 5.05 11.88 -4.34
N GLU A 289 4.50 12.85 -3.60
CA GLU A 289 3.45 13.77 -4.07
C GLU A 289 3.93 14.66 -5.20
N GLU A 290 5.12 15.26 -5.11
CA GLU A 290 5.75 16.00 -6.21
C GLU A 290 5.90 15.14 -7.47
N SER A 291 6.39 13.90 -7.30
CA SER A 291 6.54 12.98 -8.45
C SER A 291 5.21 12.51 -9.01
N PHE A 292 4.17 12.47 -8.20
CA PHE A 292 2.80 12.16 -8.62
C PHE A 292 2.24 13.32 -9.45
N HIS A 293 2.40 14.55 -8.97
CA HIS A 293 2.02 15.76 -9.70
C HIS A 293 2.70 15.81 -11.07
N ASP A 294 4.05 15.70 -11.13
CA ASP A 294 4.81 15.70 -12.37
C ASP A 294 4.32 14.65 -13.38
N LEU A 295 3.98 13.45 -12.88
CA LEU A 295 3.43 12.40 -13.73
C LEU A 295 2.06 12.77 -14.26
N CYS A 296 1.16 13.29 -13.42
CA CYS A 296 -0.18 13.67 -13.81
C CYS A 296 -0.15 14.77 -14.87
N VAL A 297 0.65 15.82 -14.68
CA VAL A 297 0.82 16.92 -15.66
C VAL A 297 1.28 16.37 -17.02
N ARG A 298 2.35 15.58 -17.04
CA ARG A 298 2.88 15.01 -18.31
C ARG A 298 1.86 14.13 -19.03
N LEU A 299 1.16 13.27 -18.29
CA LEU A 299 0.15 12.41 -18.91
C LEU A 299 -1.08 13.19 -19.37
N SER A 300 -1.47 14.25 -18.65
CA SER A 300 -2.54 15.14 -19.08
C SER A 300 -2.17 15.88 -20.36
N GLU A 301 -0.93 16.35 -20.51
CA GLU A 301 -0.43 16.96 -21.74
C GLU A 301 -0.40 15.96 -22.90
N GLU A 302 0.05 14.72 -22.65
CA GLU A 302 0.10 13.63 -23.65
C GLU A 302 -1.31 13.23 -24.13
N LEU A 303 -2.30 13.25 -23.24
CA LEU A 303 -3.66 12.80 -23.51
C LEU A 303 -4.66 13.93 -23.81
N ALA A 304 -4.24 15.20 -23.78
CA ALA A 304 -5.08 16.39 -24.05
C ALA A 304 -5.51 16.51 -25.51
N GLY A 305 -5.76 15.56 -26.23
CA GLY A 305 -6.25 15.57 -27.60
C GLY A 305 -6.98 14.29 -27.99
N HIS A 306 -7.13 13.40 -26.99
CA HIS A 306 -7.63 12.04 -27.23
C HIS A 306 -8.86 11.67 -26.37
#